data_3716af2df3de415c66631f52f54024b9
#
_entry.id   3716af2df3de415c66631f52f54024b9
#
_cell.length_a   1.000
_cell.length_b   1.000
_cell.length_c   1.000
_cell.angle_alpha   90.00
_cell.angle_beta   90.00
_cell.angle_gamma   90.00
#
_symmetry.space_group_name_H-M   'P 1'
#
loop_
_entity.id
_entity.type
_entity.pdbx_description
1 polymer ?
#
loop_
_entity_poly.entity_id
_entity_poly.type
_entity_poly.pdbx_seq_one_letter_code
_entity_poly.pdbx_strand_id
1 'polypeptide(L)'
;LYDLQEDPYEVKNVATNPKYADKLVELRNALSAWQIEIDDKGFLPENEIVKSFWPDMKQPVTEDVVFSLNSDGLLSLTTVTPGASIGYQLDENIGSDSWKFYHKPLRINEDQQIAARAIRIGFKASNITLNQN
;
A
#
# COMPACT_ATOMS: atom_id res chain seq x y z
N LEU A 1 -16.87 -24.66 -10.38
CA LEU A 1 -18.09 -23.99 -10.82
C LEU A 1 -19.28 -24.55 -10.06
N TYR A 2 -20.12 -23.66 -9.52
CA TYR A 2 -21.33 -24.03 -8.80
C TYR A 2 -22.52 -23.25 -9.34
N ASP A 3 -23.68 -23.87 -9.36
CA ASP A 3 -24.94 -23.22 -9.72
C ASP A 3 -25.66 -22.81 -8.44
N LEU A 4 -25.53 -21.55 -8.04
CA LEU A 4 -26.06 -21.05 -6.76
C LEU A 4 -27.59 -21.07 -6.65
N GLN A 5 -28.31 -21.22 -7.78
CA GLN A 5 -29.75 -21.37 -7.76
C GLN A 5 -30.16 -22.78 -7.35
N GLU A 6 -29.41 -23.79 -7.83
CA GLU A 6 -29.67 -25.20 -7.55
C GLU A 6 -28.88 -25.72 -6.33
N ASP A 7 -27.76 -25.08 -6.02
CA ASP A 7 -26.84 -25.49 -4.97
C ASP A 7 -26.26 -24.29 -4.21
N PRO A 8 -27.06 -23.63 -3.35
CA PRO A 8 -26.66 -22.41 -2.64
C PRO A 8 -25.53 -22.63 -1.62
N TYR A 9 -25.21 -23.87 -1.29
CA TYR A 9 -24.14 -24.22 -0.36
C TYR A 9 -22.85 -24.71 -1.06
N GLU A 10 -22.81 -24.66 -2.41
CA GLU A 10 -21.63 -24.98 -3.22
C GLU A 10 -21.06 -26.39 -2.96
N VAL A 11 -21.92 -27.38 -2.73
CA VAL A 11 -21.53 -28.77 -2.41
C VAL A 11 -21.18 -29.54 -3.69
N LYS A 12 -21.90 -29.25 -4.81
CA LYS A 12 -21.80 -30.00 -6.06
C LYS A 12 -21.08 -29.21 -7.15
N ASN A 13 -19.80 -29.52 -7.35
CA ASN A 13 -19.04 -28.90 -8.44
C ASN A 13 -19.55 -29.38 -9.82
N VAL A 14 -20.03 -28.43 -10.64
CA VAL A 14 -20.57 -28.70 -11.99
C VAL A 14 -19.59 -28.34 -13.12
N ALA A 15 -18.32 -28.07 -12.84
CA ALA A 15 -17.33 -27.67 -13.83
C ALA A 15 -17.09 -28.70 -14.96
N THR A 16 -17.36 -29.97 -14.69
CA THR A 16 -17.22 -31.08 -15.68
C THR A 16 -18.53 -31.43 -16.37
N ASN A 17 -19.64 -30.79 -15.99
CA ASN A 17 -20.95 -31.09 -16.59
C ASN A 17 -21.09 -30.34 -17.93
N PRO A 18 -21.34 -31.03 -19.07
CA PRO A 18 -21.47 -30.43 -20.37
C PRO A 18 -22.52 -29.32 -20.47
N LYS A 19 -23.59 -29.36 -19.67
CA LYS A 19 -24.63 -28.32 -19.60
C LYS A 19 -24.04 -26.93 -19.28
N TYR A 20 -22.93 -26.88 -18.56
CA TYR A 20 -22.30 -25.64 -18.08
C TYR A 20 -20.98 -25.31 -18.83
N ALA A 21 -20.65 -26.03 -19.90
CA ALA A 21 -19.40 -25.86 -20.62
C ALA A 21 -19.20 -24.42 -21.13
N ASP A 22 -20.20 -23.85 -21.77
CA ASP A 22 -20.14 -22.48 -22.31
C ASP A 22 -20.00 -21.45 -21.18
N LYS A 23 -20.71 -21.63 -20.07
CA LYS A 23 -20.60 -20.75 -18.90
C LYS A 23 -19.20 -20.84 -18.25
N LEU A 24 -18.61 -22.03 -18.21
CA LEU A 24 -17.25 -22.19 -17.72
C LEU A 24 -16.23 -21.44 -18.57
N VAL A 25 -16.37 -21.48 -19.91
CA VAL A 25 -15.51 -20.75 -20.84
C VAL A 25 -15.69 -19.25 -20.67
N GLU A 26 -16.93 -18.76 -20.60
CA GLU A 26 -17.24 -17.36 -20.37
C GLU A 26 -16.57 -16.82 -19.10
N LEU A 27 -16.73 -17.52 -17.98
CA LEU A 27 -16.18 -17.09 -16.69
C LEU A 27 -14.65 -17.16 -16.65
N ARG A 28 -14.03 -18.14 -17.31
CA ARG A 28 -12.57 -18.21 -17.43
C ARG A 28 -12.01 -17.05 -18.25
N ASN A 29 -12.68 -16.70 -19.35
CA ASN A 29 -12.27 -15.56 -20.17
C ASN A 29 -12.42 -14.24 -19.39
N ALA A 30 -13.52 -14.08 -18.67
CA ALA A 30 -13.73 -12.91 -17.80
C ALA A 30 -12.67 -12.80 -16.71
N LEU A 31 -12.35 -13.91 -16.04
CA LEU A 31 -11.27 -13.94 -15.04
C LEU A 31 -9.92 -13.55 -15.66
N SER A 32 -9.56 -14.15 -16.79
CA SER A 32 -8.28 -13.85 -17.45
C SER A 32 -8.19 -12.39 -17.89
N ALA A 33 -9.28 -11.81 -18.43
CA ALA A 33 -9.31 -10.41 -18.79
C ALA A 33 -9.13 -9.49 -17.57
N TRP A 34 -9.82 -9.79 -16.48
CA TRP A 34 -9.69 -9.05 -15.22
C TRP A 34 -8.29 -9.14 -14.62
N GLN A 35 -7.66 -10.33 -14.62
CA GLN A 35 -6.30 -10.51 -14.14
C GLN A 35 -5.26 -9.70 -14.92
N ILE A 36 -5.45 -9.57 -16.25
CA ILE A 36 -4.61 -8.71 -17.08
C ILE A 36 -4.85 -7.22 -16.74
N GLU A 37 -6.11 -6.81 -16.59
CA GLU A 37 -6.49 -5.43 -16.29
C GLU A 37 -5.88 -4.94 -14.96
N ILE A 38 -5.89 -5.79 -13.92
CA ILE A 38 -5.33 -5.44 -12.60
C ILE A 38 -3.81 -5.66 -12.50
N ASP A 39 -3.15 -6.12 -13.57
CA ASP A 39 -1.73 -6.48 -13.55
C ASP A 39 -1.40 -7.49 -12.41
N ASP A 40 -2.15 -8.61 -12.40
CA ASP A 40 -2.05 -9.63 -11.34
C ASP A 40 -0.62 -10.19 -11.22
N LYS A 41 0.06 -9.84 -10.16
CA LYS A 41 1.44 -10.26 -9.89
C LYS A 41 1.56 -11.75 -9.57
N GLY A 42 0.44 -12.45 -9.30
CA GLY A 42 0.42 -13.89 -9.05
C GLY A 42 0.94 -14.74 -10.22
N PHE A 43 1.04 -14.18 -11.43
CA PHE A 43 1.65 -14.84 -12.58
C PHE A 43 3.17 -14.71 -12.65
N LEU A 44 3.76 -13.81 -11.88
CA LEU A 44 5.21 -13.62 -11.88
C LEU A 44 5.88 -14.57 -10.89
N PRO A 45 7.04 -15.15 -11.26
CA PRO A 45 7.87 -15.85 -10.30
C PRO A 45 8.27 -14.93 -9.14
N GLU A 46 8.28 -15.46 -7.93
CA GLU A 46 8.57 -14.67 -6.71
C GLU A 46 9.89 -13.90 -6.80
N ASN A 47 10.92 -14.52 -7.38
CA ASN A 47 12.21 -13.86 -7.57
C ASN A 47 12.16 -12.64 -8.49
N GLU A 48 11.22 -12.59 -9.44
CA GLU A 48 11.01 -11.41 -10.29
C GLU A 48 10.23 -10.33 -9.54
N ILE A 49 9.26 -10.72 -8.74
CA ILE A 49 8.56 -9.80 -7.84
C ILE A 49 9.56 -9.14 -6.88
N VAL A 50 10.41 -9.95 -6.22
CA VAL A 50 11.44 -9.43 -5.31
C VAL A 50 12.39 -8.47 -6.03
N LYS A 51 12.87 -8.80 -7.24
CA LYS A 51 13.73 -7.89 -8.03
C LYS A 51 13.04 -6.58 -8.38
N SER A 52 11.73 -6.60 -8.63
CA SER A 52 10.97 -5.38 -8.92
C SER A 52 10.89 -4.43 -7.72
N PHE A 53 10.87 -4.96 -6.50
CA PHE A 53 10.90 -4.18 -5.26
C PHE A 53 12.31 -3.85 -4.79
N TRP A 54 13.26 -4.74 -5.03
CA TRP A 54 14.65 -4.62 -4.57
C TRP A 54 15.62 -4.69 -5.76
N PRO A 55 15.84 -3.58 -6.48
CA PRO A 55 16.84 -3.53 -7.55
C PRO A 55 18.18 -4.03 -7.04
N ASP A 56 18.86 -4.86 -7.86
CA ASP A 56 20.13 -5.52 -7.50
C ASP A 56 20.07 -6.33 -6.19
N MET A 57 18.88 -6.81 -5.81
CA MET A 57 18.64 -7.52 -4.54
C MET A 57 19.02 -6.71 -3.29
N LYS A 58 19.05 -5.38 -3.41
CA LYS A 58 19.32 -4.47 -2.29
C LYS A 58 18.00 -3.83 -1.83
N GLN A 59 17.72 -3.99 -0.54
CA GLN A 59 16.54 -3.35 0.05
C GLN A 59 16.67 -1.83 -0.02
N PRO A 60 15.79 -1.14 -0.75
CA PRO A 60 15.81 0.32 -0.84
C PRO A 60 15.49 0.97 0.50
N VAL A 61 15.83 2.24 0.62
CA VAL A 61 15.45 3.10 1.76
C VAL A 61 14.30 3.98 1.32
N THR A 62 13.30 4.15 2.18
CA THR A 62 12.26 5.14 1.98
C THR A 62 12.85 6.54 2.10
N GLU A 63 12.54 7.43 1.17
CA GLU A 63 13.03 8.81 1.20
C GLU A 63 12.46 9.58 2.39
N ASP A 64 13.23 10.53 2.88
CA ASP A 64 12.93 11.31 4.07
C ASP A 64 11.64 12.14 3.89
N VAL A 65 11.05 12.49 5.02
CA VAL A 65 9.84 13.33 5.03
C VAL A 65 10.21 14.78 4.80
N VAL A 66 9.45 15.44 3.92
CA VAL A 66 9.53 16.87 3.65
C VAL A 66 8.36 17.55 4.32
N PHE A 67 8.67 18.62 5.06
CA PHE A 67 7.69 19.50 5.71
C PHE A 67 7.40 20.70 4.83
N SER A 68 6.13 21.05 4.65
CA SER A 68 5.73 22.26 3.94
C SER A 68 4.49 22.89 4.56
N LEU A 69 4.46 24.21 4.69
CA LEU A 69 3.24 24.94 5.06
C LEU A 69 2.40 25.19 3.81
N ASN A 70 1.10 24.93 3.90
CA ASN A 70 0.16 25.30 2.84
C ASN A 70 -0.31 26.75 3.00
N SER A 71 -1.14 27.23 2.06
CA SER A 71 -1.71 28.60 2.08
C SER A 71 -2.53 28.90 3.33
N ASP A 72 -3.05 27.89 4.01
CA ASP A 72 -3.88 28.03 5.21
C ASP A 72 -3.07 27.96 6.50
N GLY A 73 -1.72 27.91 6.39
CA GLY A 73 -0.80 27.78 7.52
C GLY A 73 -0.82 26.39 8.18
N LEU A 74 -1.31 25.37 7.46
CA LEU A 74 -1.27 24.00 7.94
C LEU A 74 0.00 23.29 7.44
N LEU A 75 0.61 22.48 8.31
CA LEU A 75 1.80 21.71 7.99
C LEU A 75 1.43 20.44 7.22
N SER A 76 1.96 20.32 6.01
CA SER A 76 1.88 19.13 5.18
C SER A 76 3.16 18.33 5.27
N LEU A 77 3.03 17.00 5.40
CA LEU A 77 4.12 16.03 5.40
C LEU A 77 4.05 15.21 4.11
N THR A 78 5.14 15.16 3.38
CA THR A 78 5.22 14.43 2.11
C THR A 78 6.52 13.62 2.03
N THR A 79 6.55 12.60 1.19
CA THR A 79 7.78 11.91 0.77
C THR A 79 7.68 11.58 -0.72
N VAL A 80 8.79 11.57 -1.41
CA VAL A 80 8.83 11.23 -2.85
C VAL A 80 8.74 9.73 -3.11
N THR A 81 8.86 8.88 -2.07
CA THR A 81 8.70 7.43 -2.24
C THR A 81 7.22 7.09 -2.42
N PRO A 82 6.78 6.62 -3.62
CA PRO A 82 5.40 6.27 -3.86
C PRO A 82 4.91 5.16 -2.94
N GLY A 83 3.68 5.29 -2.40
CA GLY A 83 3.07 4.28 -1.53
C GLY A 83 3.67 4.18 -0.14
N ALA A 84 4.50 5.13 0.28
CA ALA A 84 4.98 5.21 1.66
C ALA A 84 3.91 5.79 2.58
N SER A 85 3.87 5.29 3.80
CA SER A 85 3.10 5.84 4.92
C SER A 85 4.01 6.74 5.76
N ILE A 86 3.45 7.80 6.34
CA ILE A 86 4.19 8.73 7.20
C ILE A 86 3.63 8.64 8.61
N GLY A 87 4.53 8.46 9.57
CA GLY A 87 4.27 8.60 11.00
C GLY A 87 4.90 9.89 11.52
N TYR A 88 4.30 10.47 12.57
CA TYR A 88 4.84 11.64 13.22
C TYR A 88 4.69 11.60 14.74
N GLN A 89 5.53 12.35 15.42
CA GLN A 89 5.52 12.57 16.86
C GLN A 89 5.55 14.07 17.13
N LEU A 90 5.01 14.50 18.26
CA LEU A 90 4.94 15.88 18.66
C LEU A 90 5.63 16.06 20.03
N ASP A 91 6.42 17.11 20.18
CA ASP A 91 6.99 17.59 21.44
C ASP A 91 7.59 16.49 22.33
N GLU A 92 7.06 16.30 23.53
CA GLU A 92 7.52 15.32 24.53
C GLU A 92 7.44 13.86 24.08
N ASN A 93 6.66 13.57 23.04
CA ASN A 93 6.58 12.20 22.49
C ASN A 93 7.69 11.91 21.47
N ILE A 94 8.50 12.92 21.10
CA ILE A 94 9.62 12.71 20.17
C ILE A 94 10.66 11.78 20.81
N GLY A 95 10.98 10.70 20.09
CA GLY A 95 11.88 9.64 20.55
C GLY A 95 11.20 8.50 21.27
N SER A 96 9.88 8.54 21.48
CA SER A 96 9.10 7.41 21.99
C SER A 96 8.87 6.34 20.92
N ASP A 97 8.36 5.17 21.32
CA ASP A 97 7.95 4.12 20.38
C ASP A 97 6.57 4.37 19.76
N SER A 98 5.85 5.40 20.22
CA SER A 98 4.50 5.73 19.77
C SER A 98 4.51 6.74 18.62
N TRP A 99 3.97 6.35 17.48
CA TRP A 99 3.85 7.17 16.27
C TRP A 99 2.38 7.40 15.92
N LYS A 100 2.03 8.67 15.61
CA LYS A 100 0.72 9.00 15.04
C LYS A 100 0.77 8.84 13.53
N PHE A 101 -0.26 8.26 12.92
CA PHE A 101 -0.36 8.14 11.48
C PHE A 101 -0.76 9.48 10.84
N TYR A 102 -0.01 9.92 9.84
CA TYR A 102 -0.32 11.12 9.08
C TYR A 102 -1.31 10.82 7.94
N HIS A 103 -2.45 11.49 7.94
CA HIS A 103 -3.49 11.33 6.91
C HIS A 103 -4.08 12.67 6.42
N LYS A 104 -3.73 13.79 7.05
CA LYS A 104 -4.17 15.13 6.68
C LYS A 104 -3.21 16.18 7.22
N PRO A 105 -3.18 17.41 6.63
CA PRO A 105 -2.38 18.52 7.14
C PRO A 105 -2.65 18.84 8.60
N LEU A 106 -1.61 19.17 9.34
CA LEU A 106 -1.62 19.38 10.78
C LEU A 106 -1.65 20.89 11.09
N ARG A 107 -2.46 21.27 12.07
CA ARG A 107 -2.33 22.60 12.70
C ARG A 107 -1.29 22.48 13.81
N ILE A 108 -0.25 23.30 13.74
CA ILE A 108 0.84 23.34 14.72
C ILE A 108 0.96 24.75 15.29
N ASN A 109 1.48 24.84 16.49
CA ASN A 109 1.89 26.13 17.11
C ASN A 109 3.32 26.49 16.69
N GLU A 110 3.70 27.75 16.79
CA GLU A 110 5.02 28.24 16.37
C GLU A 110 6.18 27.54 17.09
N ASP A 111 6.01 27.22 18.38
CA ASP A 111 7.04 26.56 19.20
C ASP A 111 6.98 25.01 19.15
N GLN A 112 6.03 24.44 18.41
CA GLN A 112 5.80 23.01 18.42
C GLN A 112 6.82 22.26 17.56
N GLN A 113 7.50 21.28 18.18
CA GLN A 113 8.41 20.39 17.48
C GLN A 113 7.67 19.18 16.92
N ILE A 114 8.05 18.79 15.72
CA ILE A 114 7.53 17.59 15.05
C ILE A 114 8.69 16.78 14.51
N ALA A 115 8.69 15.49 14.89
CA ALA A 115 9.51 14.48 14.25
C ALA A 115 8.63 13.66 13.29
N ALA A 116 9.13 13.39 12.10
CA ALA A 116 8.42 12.56 11.13
C ALA A 116 9.33 11.51 10.50
N ARG A 117 8.73 10.38 10.12
CA ARG A 117 9.40 9.26 9.49
C ARG A 117 8.47 8.63 8.47
N ALA A 118 9.01 8.28 7.32
CA ALA A 118 8.28 7.56 6.30
C ALA A 118 8.71 6.09 6.23
N ILE A 119 7.77 5.22 5.86
CA ILE A 119 8.05 3.80 5.59
C ILE A 119 7.18 3.30 4.45
N ARG A 120 7.80 2.65 3.48
CA ARG A 120 7.12 1.84 2.47
C ARG A 120 7.29 0.37 2.82
N ILE A 121 6.23 -0.42 2.69
CA ILE A 121 6.31 -1.89 2.86
C ILE A 121 7.38 -2.44 1.92
N GLY A 122 8.27 -3.29 2.46
CA GLY A 122 9.38 -3.87 1.73
C GLY A 122 10.65 -3.02 1.68
N PHE A 123 10.61 -1.75 2.07
CA PHE A 123 11.75 -0.84 2.14
C PHE A 123 12.26 -0.68 3.59
N LYS A 124 13.49 -0.22 3.75
CA LYS A 124 13.94 0.31 5.03
C LYS A 124 13.22 1.63 5.31
N ALA A 125 12.96 1.92 6.57
CA ALA A 125 12.38 3.21 6.94
C ALA A 125 13.33 4.37 6.59
N SER A 126 12.76 5.55 6.38
CA SER A 126 13.52 6.80 6.22
C SER A 126 14.27 7.18 7.50
N ASN A 127 15.15 8.16 7.43
CA ASN A 127 15.61 8.85 8.63
C ASN A 127 14.43 9.55 9.33
N ILE A 128 14.62 9.87 10.61
CA ILE A 128 13.70 10.75 11.32
C ILE A 128 14.09 12.19 10.97
N THR A 129 13.15 12.95 10.43
CA THR A 129 13.31 14.37 10.14
C THR A 129 12.54 15.20 11.15
N LEU A 130 13.11 16.33 11.57
CA LEU A 130 12.50 17.31 12.45
C LEU A 130 12.08 18.53 11.64
N ASN A 131 10.94 19.16 12.00
CA ASN A 131 10.65 20.49 11.46
C ASN A 131 11.75 21.45 11.92
N GLN A 132 12.28 22.23 11.00
CA GLN A 132 13.16 23.37 11.34
C GLN A 132 12.24 24.56 11.63
N ASN A 133 12.28 25.06 12.86
CA ASN A 133 11.65 26.33 13.23
C ASN A 133 12.44 27.51 12.67
#